data_a086da5f83e250dfc3a9ac7f9782b6ce
#
_entry.id   a086da5f83e250dfc3a9ac7f9782b6ce
#
_cell.length_a   1.000
_cell.length_b   1.000
_cell.length_c   1.000
_cell.angle_alpha   90.00
_cell.angle_beta   90.00
_cell.angle_gamma   90.00
#
_symmetry.space_group_name_H-M   'P 1'
#
loop_
_entity.id
_entity.type
_entity.pdbx_description
1 polymer ?
#
loop_
_entity_poly.entity_id
_entity_poly.type
_entity_poly.pdbx_seq_one_letter_code
_entity_poly.pdbx_strand_id
1 'polypeptide(L)'
;GHRRIVFIGGGQNSRTLALRQAGYCRAMEQHGLTPIIDTAQKETVDMGPWCREATLKLFRNAAPPDAILAYSDVTAMQILDAAVELGLEAPRDFSIIGFDNTDFGRLPYIALTSVSQQKFRTGRLAVQRLLEKIGGDCRQTTDILQPELIIRSSCRKI
;
A
#
# COMPACT_ATOMS: atom_id res chain seq x y z
N GLY A 1 -14.69 10.56 -4.15
CA GLY A 1 -14.50 11.92 -4.63
C GLY A 1 -13.09 12.19 -5.11
N HIS A 2 -12.04 11.44 -4.61
CA HIS A 2 -10.65 11.62 -5.05
C HIS A 2 -10.49 11.40 -6.55
N ARG A 3 -9.70 12.27 -7.21
CA ARG A 3 -9.48 12.21 -8.66
C ARG A 3 -8.01 12.10 -9.06
N ARG A 4 -7.12 12.72 -8.28
CA ARG A 4 -5.68 12.67 -8.52
C ARG A 4 -5.02 11.72 -7.50
N ILE A 5 -5.23 10.45 -7.71
CA ILE A 5 -4.69 9.39 -6.88
C ILE A 5 -3.34 8.97 -7.45
N VAL A 6 -2.29 8.92 -6.62
CA VAL A 6 -0.95 8.50 -7.05
C VAL A 6 -0.59 7.17 -6.40
N PHE A 7 -0.06 6.22 -7.17
CA PHE A 7 0.57 5.03 -6.65
C PHE A 7 2.05 5.30 -6.41
N ILE A 8 2.52 5.13 -5.18
CA ILE A 8 3.93 5.26 -4.81
C ILE A 8 4.46 3.90 -4.36
N GLY A 9 5.51 3.43 -5.02
CA GLY A 9 6.09 2.15 -4.71
C GLY A 9 7.60 2.10 -4.91
N GLY A 10 8.24 1.03 -4.45
CA GLY A 10 9.67 0.86 -4.56
C GLY A 10 10.09 -0.47 -5.17
N GLY A 11 11.32 -0.49 -5.70
CA GLY A 11 12.01 -1.67 -6.18
C GLY A 11 11.42 -2.27 -7.46
N GLN A 12 12.13 -2.16 -8.56
CA GLN A 12 11.81 -2.91 -9.77
C GLN A 12 12.04 -4.42 -9.54
N ASN A 13 11.36 -5.27 -10.33
CA ASN A 13 11.42 -6.73 -10.36
C ASN A 13 10.66 -7.48 -9.25
N SER A 14 9.91 -6.81 -8.41
CA SER A 14 9.00 -7.49 -7.50
C SER A 14 7.67 -7.81 -8.21
N ARG A 15 7.38 -9.11 -8.37
CA ARG A 15 6.06 -9.56 -8.87
C ARG A 15 4.92 -8.97 -8.03
N THR A 16 5.12 -8.81 -6.74
CA THR A 16 4.14 -8.22 -5.83
C THR A 16 3.88 -6.75 -6.16
N LEU A 17 4.94 -5.97 -6.44
CA LEU A 17 4.80 -4.58 -6.89
C LEU A 17 4.00 -4.51 -8.18
N ALA A 18 4.39 -5.30 -9.19
CA ALA A 18 3.72 -5.32 -10.48
C ALA A 18 2.22 -5.65 -10.36
N LEU A 19 1.84 -6.62 -9.53
CA LEU A 19 0.44 -7.00 -9.31
C LEU A 19 -0.36 -5.92 -8.57
N ARG A 20 0.22 -5.27 -7.56
CA ARG A 20 -0.42 -4.15 -6.85
C ARG A 20 -0.63 -2.95 -7.77
N GLN A 21 0.40 -2.61 -8.56
CA GLN A 21 0.34 -1.55 -9.56
C GLN A 21 -0.71 -1.84 -10.65
N ALA A 22 -0.75 -3.06 -11.18
CA ALA A 22 -1.76 -3.46 -12.17
C ALA A 22 -3.18 -3.36 -11.61
N GLY A 23 -3.39 -3.75 -10.34
CA GLY A 23 -4.67 -3.58 -9.66
C GLY A 23 -5.09 -2.12 -9.53
N TYR A 24 -4.14 -1.25 -9.15
CA TYR A 24 -4.35 0.19 -9.10
C TYR A 24 -4.70 0.77 -10.48
N CYS A 25 -3.94 0.46 -11.53
CA CYS A 25 -4.22 0.94 -12.89
C CYS A 25 -5.62 0.54 -13.34
N ARG A 26 -5.98 -0.73 -13.17
CA ARG A 26 -7.32 -1.22 -13.53
C ARG A 26 -8.43 -0.45 -12.80
N ALA A 27 -8.26 -0.19 -11.51
CA ALA A 27 -9.25 0.56 -10.74
C ALA A 27 -9.38 2.01 -11.24
N MET A 28 -8.26 2.68 -11.53
CA MET A 28 -8.26 4.04 -12.09
C MET A 28 -9.00 4.08 -13.43
N GLU A 29 -8.67 3.19 -14.35
CA GLU A 29 -9.29 3.08 -15.68
C GLU A 29 -10.80 2.81 -15.59
N GLN A 30 -11.23 1.90 -14.72
CA GLN A 30 -12.64 1.60 -14.47
C GLN A 30 -13.44 2.82 -13.99
N HIS A 31 -12.78 3.79 -13.36
CA HIS A 31 -13.40 5.03 -12.90
C HIS A 31 -13.15 6.24 -13.82
N GLY A 32 -12.59 6.01 -15.01
CA GLY A 32 -12.26 7.06 -15.97
C GLY A 32 -11.17 8.02 -15.49
N LEU A 33 -10.27 7.55 -14.63
CA LEU A 33 -9.16 8.31 -14.10
C LEU A 33 -7.84 7.87 -14.73
N THR A 34 -6.92 8.81 -14.92
CA THR A 34 -5.59 8.51 -15.46
C THR A 34 -4.69 7.97 -14.34
N PRO A 35 -4.10 6.79 -14.47
CA PRO A 35 -3.11 6.29 -13.51
C PRO A 35 -1.88 7.20 -13.44
N ILE A 36 -1.42 7.49 -12.23
CA ILE A 36 -0.19 8.23 -11.95
C ILE A 36 0.67 7.37 -11.05
N ILE A 37 1.85 6.98 -11.55
CA ILE A 37 2.73 6.03 -10.89
C ILE A 37 4.08 6.66 -10.68
N ASP A 38 4.56 6.62 -9.45
CA ASP A 38 5.94 6.98 -9.10
C ASP A 38 6.60 5.79 -8.38
N THR A 39 7.58 5.18 -9.01
CA THR A 39 8.28 4.00 -8.49
C THR A 39 9.77 4.15 -8.60
N ALA A 40 10.51 3.70 -7.58
CA ALA A 40 11.96 3.65 -7.62
C ALA A 40 12.46 2.76 -8.77
N GLN A 41 13.36 3.30 -9.58
CA GLN A 41 13.84 2.66 -10.82
C GLN A 41 14.94 1.60 -10.58
N LYS A 42 15.49 1.50 -9.36
CA LYS A 42 16.61 0.59 -9.04
C LYS A 42 16.30 -0.24 -7.80
N GLU A 43 16.70 -1.51 -7.82
CA GLU A 43 16.54 -2.44 -6.69
C GLU A 43 17.37 -2.03 -5.44
N THR A 44 18.45 -1.32 -5.64
CA THR A 44 19.40 -0.92 -4.59
C THR A 44 19.17 0.47 -4.02
N VAL A 45 18.00 1.06 -4.29
CA VAL A 45 17.66 2.39 -3.77
C VAL A 45 17.31 2.28 -2.29
N ASP A 46 17.94 3.11 -1.47
CA ASP A 46 17.44 3.36 -0.13
C ASP A 46 16.04 4.00 -0.24
N MET A 47 15.04 3.24 0.19
CA MET A 47 13.64 3.63 0.02
C MET A 47 13.27 4.86 0.83
N GLY A 48 13.93 5.12 1.96
CA GLY A 48 13.64 6.28 2.80
C GLY A 48 13.88 7.61 2.06
N PRO A 49 15.14 7.90 1.67
CA PRO A 49 15.47 9.12 0.91
C PRO A 49 14.70 9.24 -0.40
N TRP A 50 14.51 8.12 -1.11
CA TRP A 50 13.74 8.13 -2.36
C TRP A 50 12.28 8.50 -2.13
N CYS A 51 11.59 7.88 -1.17
CA CYS A 51 10.20 8.21 -0.83
C CYS A 51 10.05 9.67 -0.41
N ARG A 52 11.01 10.17 0.39
CA ARG A 52 11.01 11.56 0.80
C ARG A 52 11.09 12.50 -0.42
N GLU A 53 12.06 12.29 -1.32
CA GLU A 53 12.22 13.12 -2.52
C GLU A 53 11.00 13.05 -3.42
N ALA A 54 10.47 11.84 -3.70
CA ALA A 54 9.27 11.63 -4.50
C ALA A 54 8.06 12.36 -3.89
N THR A 55 7.87 12.26 -2.58
CA THR A 55 6.77 12.94 -1.87
C THR A 55 6.89 14.45 -1.97
N LEU A 56 8.06 15.01 -1.69
CA LEU A 56 8.30 16.46 -1.78
C LEU A 56 8.04 16.98 -3.21
N LYS A 57 8.51 16.25 -4.22
CA LYS A 57 8.29 16.58 -5.62
C LYS A 57 6.80 16.58 -6.01
N LEU A 58 6.07 15.55 -5.57
CA LEU A 58 4.64 15.41 -5.87
C LEU A 58 3.81 16.55 -5.26
N PHE A 59 4.04 16.89 -4.00
CA PHE A 59 3.28 17.95 -3.32
C PHE A 59 3.69 19.38 -3.68
N ARG A 60 4.91 19.58 -4.20
CA ARG A 60 5.35 20.86 -4.76
C ARG A 60 4.90 21.10 -6.19
N ASN A 61 4.28 20.11 -6.83
CA ASN A 61 3.75 20.26 -8.17
C ASN A 61 2.54 21.21 -8.19
N ALA A 62 2.29 21.88 -9.31
CA ALA A 62 1.13 22.75 -9.50
C ALA A 62 -0.23 22.04 -9.31
N ALA A 63 -0.25 20.71 -9.47
CA ALA A 63 -1.40 19.86 -9.21
C ALA A 63 -0.97 18.71 -8.27
N PRO A 64 -0.99 18.90 -6.94
CA PRO A 64 -0.63 17.86 -5.99
C PRO A 64 -1.68 16.73 -5.96
N PRO A 65 -1.31 15.52 -5.48
CA PRO A 65 -2.28 14.43 -5.31
C PRO A 65 -3.30 14.77 -4.21
N ASP A 66 -4.53 14.33 -4.40
CA ASP A 66 -5.57 14.35 -3.36
C ASP A 66 -5.65 13.01 -2.59
N ALA A 67 -5.05 11.96 -3.15
CA ALA A 67 -4.86 10.69 -2.47
C ALA A 67 -3.60 9.94 -2.93
N ILE A 68 -3.08 9.10 -2.06
CA ILE A 68 -1.92 8.24 -2.32
C ILE A 68 -2.26 6.79 -1.97
N LEU A 69 -1.99 5.88 -2.89
CA LEU A 69 -1.89 4.45 -2.61
C LEU A 69 -0.41 4.08 -2.49
N ALA A 70 0.03 3.85 -1.28
CA ALA A 70 1.39 3.42 -1.01
C ALA A 70 1.54 1.90 -1.24
N TYR A 71 2.68 1.49 -1.79
CA TYR A 71 3.01 0.08 -2.02
C TYR A 71 2.93 -0.78 -0.75
N SER A 72 3.32 -0.21 0.40
CA SER A 72 3.28 -0.87 1.71
C SER A 72 3.02 0.13 2.82
N ASP A 73 2.72 -0.35 4.02
CA ASP A 73 2.59 0.51 5.20
C ASP A 73 3.91 1.23 5.53
N VAL A 74 5.06 0.57 5.31
CA VAL A 74 6.38 1.21 5.49
C VAL A 74 6.55 2.38 4.53
N THR A 75 6.19 2.21 3.26
CA THR A 75 6.18 3.29 2.27
C THR A 75 5.22 4.41 2.68
N ALA A 76 4.02 4.05 3.18
CA ALA A 76 3.07 5.05 3.66
C ALA A 76 3.62 5.88 4.82
N MET A 77 4.33 5.25 5.77
CA MET A 77 4.98 5.95 6.88
C MET A 77 6.04 6.93 6.40
N GLN A 78 6.87 6.54 5.43
CA GLN A 78 7.89 7.43 4.85
C GLN A 78 7.27 8.64 4.13
N ILE A 79 6.13 8.43 3.46
CA ILE A 79 5.36 9.50 2.82
C ILE A 79 4.78 10.46 3.86
N LEU A 80 4.18 9.93 4.93
CA LEU A 80 3.62 10.73 6.02
C LEU A 80 4.70 11.57 6.71
N ASP A 81 5.87 10.98 6.98
CA ASP A 81 7.01 11.67 7.55
C ASP A 81 7.48 12.83 6.65
N ALA A 82 7.64 12.58 5.35
CA ALA A 82 8.02 13.60 4.38
C ALA A 82 6.96 14.72 4.22
N ALA A 83 5.67 14.37 4.32
CA ALA A 83 4.57 15.34 4.23
C ALA A 83 4.60 16.35 5.39
N VAL A 84 5.03 15.93 6.59
CA VAL A 84 5.19 16.80 7.76
C VAL A 84 6.18 17.94 7.47
N GLU A 85 7.23 17.72 6.68
CA GLU A 85 8.17 18.78 6.29
C GLU A 85 7.51 19.91 5.47
N LEU A 86 6.40 19.60 4.83
CA LEU A 86 5.59 20.55 4.05
C LEU A 86 4.41 21.11 4.86
N GLY A 87 4.25 20.73 6.12
CA GLY A 87 3.10 21.08 6.95
C GLY A 87 1.79 20.40 6.52
N LEU A 88 1.88 19.29 5.75
CA LEU A 88 0.74 18.52 5.25
C LEU A 88 0.42 17.36 6.19
N GLU A 89 -0.87 17.06 6.32
CA GLU A 89 -1.38 16.04 7.24
C GLU A 89 -2.49 15.21 6.57
N ALA A 90 -2.42 13.90 6.70
CA ALA A 90 -3.51 13.00 6.34
C ALA A 90 -4.47 12.81 7.54
N PRO A 91 -5.79 12.83 7.33
CA PRO A 91 -6.52 12.96 6.07
C PRO A 91 -6.86 14.40 5.67
N ARG A 92 -6.40 15.42 6.42
CA ARG A 92 -6.79 16.82 6.24
C ARG A 92 -6.47 17.34 4.83
N ASP A 93 -5.24 17.14 4.37
CA ASP A 93 -4.74 17.69 3.10
C ASP A 93 -4.79 16.66 1.97
N PHE A 94 -4.51 15.39 2.27
CA PHE A 94 -4.59 14.27 1.34
C PHE A 94 -5.01 12.99 2.06
N SER A 95 -5.52 12.02 1.32
CA SER A 95 -5.80 10.67 1.84
C SER A 95 -4.63 9.73 1.54
N ILE A 96 -4.38 8.75 2.43
CA ILE A 96 -3.35 7.74 2.19
C ILE A 96 -3.83 6.35 2.59
N ILE A 97 -3.55 5.37 1.73
CA ILE A 97 -3.78 3.94 1.98
C ILE A 97 -2.45 3.21 1.89
N GLY A 98 -2.18 2.36 2.88
CA GLY A 98 -1.06 1.44 2.91
C GLY A 98 -1.43 0.02 2.47
N PHE A 99 -0.48 -0.88 2.62
CA PHE A 99 -0.63 -2.31 2.38
C PHE A 99 0.20 -3.07 3.42
N ASP A 100 -0.30 -4.21 3.93
CA ASP A 100 0.28 -5.15 4.90
C ASP A 100 -0.34 -5.11 6.29
N ASN A 101 -1.12 -4.08 6.65
CA ASN A 101 -1.78 -3.93 7.95
C ASN A 101 -0.82 -4.17 9.12
N THR A 102 0.27 -3.42 9.14
CA THR A 102 1.31 -3.52 10.17
C THR A 102 0.84 -2.94 11.51
N ASP A 103 1.50 -3.30 12.61
CA ASP A 103 1.17 -2.80 13.94
C ASP A 103 1.40 -1.29 14.07
N PHE A 104 2.39 -0.72 13.37
CA PHE A 104 2.60 0.73 13.34
C PHE A 104 1.39 1.47 12.77
N GLY A 105 0.78 0.96 11.70
CA GLY A 105 -0.41 1.56 11.10
C GLY A 105 -1.63 1.58 12.02
N ARG A 106 -1.64 0.81 13.12
CA ARG A 106 -2.72 0.78 14.11
C ARG A 106 -2.60 1.85 15.17
N LEU A 107 -1.43 2.49 15.31
CA LEU A 107 -1.22 3.51 16.33
C LEU A 107 -2.22 4.66 16.14
N PRO A 108 -2.87 5.14 17.22
CA PRO A 108 -3.97 6.10 17.10
C PRO A 108 -3.63 7.40 16.38
N TYR A 109 -2.38 7.85 16.49
CA TYR A 109 -1.91 9.08 15.82
C TYR A 109 -1.52 8.86 14.35
N ILE A 110 -1.47 7.61 13.88
CA ILE A 110 -1.24 7.25 12.47
C ILE A 110 -2.55 6.80 11.85
N ALA A 111 -3.22 5.87 12.50
CA ALA A 111 -4.52 5.29 12.12
C ALA A 111 -4.63 5.03 10.61
N LEU A 112 -3.62 4.35 10.05
CA LEU A 112 -3.46 4.12 8.61
C LEU A 112 -4.49 3.11 8.09
N THR A 113 -5.33 3.51 7.16
CA THR A 113 -6.13 2.61 6.34
C THR A 113 -5.20 1.73 5.52
N SER A 114 -5.35 0.41 5.57
CA SER A 114 -4.40 -0.51 4.95
C SER A 114 -5.06 -1.80 4.48
N VAL A 115 -4.52 -2.41 3.42
CA VAL A 115 -4.95 -3.71 2.94
C VAL A 115 -4.27 -4.82 3.74
N SER A 116 -5.07 -5.64 4.43
CA SER A 116 -4.61 -6.81 5.18
C SER A 116 -4.54 -8.05 4.30
N GLN A 117 -3.39 -8.72 4.29
CA GLN A 117 -3.20 -10.02 3.65
C GLN A 117 -3.55 -11.20 4.58
N GLN A 118 -4.19 -10.95 5.70
CA GLN A 118 -4.56 -11.95 6.70
C GLN A 118 -3.38 -12.86 7.12
N LYS A 119 -2.22 -12.27 7.40
CA LYS A 119 -0.94 -12.98 7.66
C LYS A 119 -1.08 -14.10 8.70
N PHE A 120 -1.79 -13.83 9.81
CA PHE A 120 -2.02 -14.83 10.86
C PHE A 120 -2.82 -16.03 10.34
N ARG A 121 -3.90 -15.78 9.58
CA ARG A 121 -4.73 -16.84 8.98
C ARG A 121 -3.93 -17.64 7.95
N THR A 122 -3.10 -16.97 7.16
CA THR A 122 -2.19 -17.61 6.19
C THR A 122 -1.23 -18.57 6.91
N GLY A 123 -0.56 -18.13 7.98
CA GLY A 123 0.36 -18.96 8.76
C GLY A 123 -0.36 -20.17 9.38
N ARG A 124 -1.53 -19.95 9.99
CA ARG A 124 -2.32 -21.04 10.57
C ARG A 124 -2.71 -22.09 9.52
N LEU A 125 -3.20 -21.64 8.37
CA LEU A 125 -3.61 -22.53 7.28
C LEU A 125 -2.42 -23.31 6.70
N ALA A 126 -1.26 -22.66 6.55
CA ALA A 126 -0.05 -23.33 6.09
C ALA A 126 0.36 -24.49 7.01
N VAL A 127 0.35 -24.27 8.33
CA VAL A 127 0.63 -25.32 9.33
C VAL A 127 -0.41 -26.44 9.26
N GLN A 128 -1.70 -26.09 9.15
CA GLN A 128 -2.75 -27.10 9.01
C GLN A 128 -2.52 -28.01 7.79
N ARG A 129 -2.23 -27.41 6.63
CA ARG A 129 -1.95 -28.17 5.39
C ARG A 129 -0.70 -29.02 5.50
N LEU A 130 0.32 -28.53 6.19
CA LEU A 130 1.54 -29.32 6.45
C LEU A 130 1.23 -30.55 7.30
N LEU A 131 0.46 -30.41 8.37
CA LEU A 131 0.08 -31.53 9.24
C LEU A 131 -0.78 -32.58 8.49
N GLU A 132 -1.72 -32.13 7.66
CA GLU A 132 -2.52 -33.01 6.79
C GLU A 132 -1.62 -33.84 5.86
N LYS A 133 -0.62 -33.22 5.25
CA LYS A 133 0.35 -33.91 4.38
C LYS A 133 1.24 -34.89 5.13
N ILE A 134 1.72 -34.53 6.32
CA ILE A 134 2.47 -35.45 7.19
C ILE A 134 1.61 -36.64 7.59
N GLY A 135 0.31 -36.43 7.80
CA GLY A 135 -0.67 -37.47 8.11
C GLY A 135 -1.07 -38.37 6.92
N GLY A 136 -0.46 -38.17 5.74
CA GLY A 136 -0.68 -39.00 4.56
C GLY A 136 -1.69 -38.47 3.55
N ASP A 137 -2.25 -37.27 3.72
CA ASP A 137 -3.09 -36.63 2.72
C ASP A 137 -2.26 -36.12 1.54
N CYS A 138 -2.28 -36.84 0.43
CA CYS A 138 -1.53 -36.50 -0.78
C CYS A 138 -2.28 -35.56 -1.73
N ARG A 139 -3.48 -35.10 -1.40
CA ARG A 139 -4.26 -34.19 -2.27
C ARG A 139 -3.51 -32.87 -2.46
N GLN A 140 -3.46 -32.41 -3.72
CA GLN A 140 -3.00 -31.05 -4.01
C GLN A 140 -4.17 -30.09 -3.79
N THR A 141 -4.01 -29.18 -2.85
CA THR A 141 -5.00 -28.14 -2.54
C THR A 141 -4.39 -26.75 -2.73
N THR A 142 -5.18 -25.83 -3.25
CA THR A 142 -4.82 -24.41 -3.32
C THR A 142 -5.83 -23.64 -2.49
N ASP A 143 -5.34 -22.98 -1.45
CA ASP A 143 -6.15 -22.10 -0.60
C ASP A 143 -5.92 -20.65 -1.00
N ILE A 144 -6.99 -19.94 -1.35
CA ILE A 144 -6.94 -18.52 -1.69
C ILE A 144 -7.60 -17.72 -0.59
N LEU A 145 -6.82 -16.91 0.11
CA LEU A 145 -7.32 -15.97 1.10
C LEU A 145 -7.55 -14.61 0.45
N GLN A 146 -8.76 -14.09 0.56
CA GLN A 146 -9.08 -12.77 0.04
C GLN A 146 -8.49 -11.69 0.98
N PRO A 147 -7.80 -10.67 0.43
CA PRO A 147 -7.35 -9.54 1.24
C PRO A 147 -8.55 -8.74 1.76
N GLU A 148 -8.35 -8.03 2.85
CA GLU A 148 -9.36 -7.17 3.48
C GLU A 148 -8.86 -5.74 3.57
N LEU A 149 -9.72 -4.76 3.26
CA LEU A 149 -9.44 -3.36 3.52
C LEU A 149 -9.80 -3.02 4.97
N ILE A 150 -8.80 -2.68 5.76
CA ILE A 150 -8.97 -2.21 7.14
C ILE A 150 -9.05 -0.69 7.12
N ILE A 151 -10.27 -0.17 7.24
CA ILE A 151 -10.53 1.27 7.21
C ILE A 151 -10.17 1.88 8.56
N ARG A 152 -9.40 2.97 8.53
CA ARG A 152 -9.04 3.82 9.66
C ARG A 152 -9.19 5.29 9.26
N SER A 153 -8.53 6.20 9.98
CA SER A 153 -8.75 7.64 9.78
C SER A 153 -7.79 8.33 8.79
N SER A 154 -6.90 7.61 8.13
CA SER A 154 -5.97 8.21 7.15
C SER A 154 -6.62 8.58 5.80
N CYS A 155 -7.91 8.33 5.64
CA CYS A 155 -8.67 8.69 4.45
C CYS A 155 -9.91 9.48 4.82
N ARG A 156 -10.24 10.47 4.00
CA ARG A 156 -11.49 11.25 4.11
C ARG A 156 -12.39 11.00 2.90
N LYS A 157 -13.67 11.24 3.08
CA LYS A 157 -14.62 11.36 1.97
C LYS A 157 -14.57 12.79 1.44
N ILE A 158 -14.45 12.95 0.11
CA ILE A 158 -14.54 14.22 -0.59
C ILE A 158 -15.86 14.29 -1.34
#